data_3da23da7626a75120f64ff7c52ac3995
#
_entry.id   3da23da7626a75120f64ff7c52ac3995
#
_cell.length_a   1.000
_cell.length_b   1.000
_cell.length_c   1.000
_cell.angle_alpha   90.00
_cell.angle_beta   90.00
_cell.angle_gamma   90.00
#
_symmetry.space_group_name_H-M   'P 1'
#
loop_
_entity.id
_entity.type
_entity.pdbx_description
1 polymer ?
#
loop_
_entity_poly.entity_id
_entity_poly.type
_entity_poly.pdbx_seq_one_letter_code
_entity_poly.pdbx_strand_id
1 'polypeptide(L)'
;ITSRIHPDEDEDAQGQGGAPGFGHGQGFPFPFPFAFPQQQQQQQQRQRTVEARGSGFIIDANGTIVTNNHVVKGATNVSITLDDGTVLPARVIGTDKASDLAVLRVKANHKLPFINLGDSNEAQPGAWVVAVGNPFGLGGTVTAGIVSARGRDIGEGSYDSFIQIDAPINQGNSGGPLFTQDGKVVGVNSAIISPNGGGSVGIGFAIPSNTVKSVVTQLEKTGHVTRGYIGVQAQAVTPAMASALGLPAGSTEDRGALIASVEPDSPAAHAQLQAGDVIVSVNGEHIGNPRELAINVSGVVPGDRAKLDILRQGKPQAVDVAVGTLPGANAARTGALAANESQSLGVSLSAITPNLRQQLDLPEGTRGAVITEVKPGSAAEQAGLQPGDLITGVGDRTVGGTADASRAIREQLKSSQAVALRILRNGEPIFVAVAPGGGEQDDGNG
;
A
#
# COMPACT_ATOMS: atom_id res chain seq x y z
N ILE A 1 -19.22 -0.31 9.10
CA ILE A 1 -18.94 0.23 7.76
C ILE A 1 -19.32 -0.83 6.75
N THR A 2 -20.09 -0.44 5.75
CA THR A 2 -20.48 -1.30 4.63
C THR A 2 -20.00 -0.65 3.33
N SER A 3 -19.20 -1.36 2.57
CA SER A 3 -18.66 -0.94 1.28
C SER A 3 -19.21 -1.79 0.17
N ARG A 4 -19.67 -1.17 -0.93
CA ARG A 4 -20.15 -1.87 -2.12
C ARG A 4 -19.12 -1.73 -3.23
N ILE A 5 -18.65 -2.86 -3.73
CA ILE A 5 -17.63 -2.98 -4.77
C ILE A 5 -18.29 -3.53 -6.03
N HIS A 6 -18.08 -2.89 -7.18
CA HIS A 6 -18.45 -3.46 -8.48
C HIS A 6 -17.28 -4.29 -9.00
N PRO A 7 -17.49 -5.53 -9.46
CA PRO A 7 -16.42 -6.45 -9.84
C PRO A 7 -15.64 -6.08 -11.12
N ASP A 8 -15.98 -5.00 -11.80
CA ASP A 8 -15.39 -4.66 -13.10
C ASP A 8 -14.05 -3.91 -13.02
N GLU A 9 -13.48 -3.69 -11.83
CA GLU A 9 -12.25 -2.89 -11.68
C GLU A 9 -11.07 -3.58 -10.95
N ASP A 10 -11.19 -4.86 -10.53
CA ASP A 10 -10.09 -5.54 -9.81
C ASP A 10 -9.80 -6.94 -10.38
N GLU A 11 -8.98 -7.03 -11.41
CA GLU A 11 -8.34 -8.30 -11.88
C GLU A 11 -7.17 -8.79 -11.01
N ASP A 12 -6.94 -8.25 -9.82
CA ASP A 12 -5.89 -8.71 -8.91
C ASP A 12 -6.31 -9.84 -7.95
N ALA A 13 -7.47 -10.48 -8.18
CA ALA A 13 -7.93 -11.63 -7.40
C ALA A 13 -7.69 -12.96 -8.13
N GLN A 14 -6.50 -13.19 -8.69
CA GLN A 14 -6.02 -14.52 -9.05
C GLN A 14 -5.05 -15.05 -8.01
N GLY A 15 -5.60 -15.78 -7.07
CA GLY A 15 -4.84 -16.50 -6.08
C GLY A 15 -5.65 -17.55 -5.35
N GLN A 16 -5.69 -18.75 -5.92
CA GLN A 16 -5.90 -20.04 -5.24
C GLN A 16 -7.31 -20.63 -5.20
N GLY A 17 -7.33 -21.82 -5.79
CA GLY A 17 -8.39 -22.80 -5.60
C GLY A 17 -8.34 -23.95 -6.58
N GLY A 18 -7.15 -24.42 -6.96
CA GLY A 18 -6.99 -25.72 -7.59
C GLY A 18 -7.13 -26.82 -6.56
N ALA A 19 -8.33 -27.35 -6.34
CA ALA A 19 -8.50 -28.62 -5.64
C ALA A 19 -8.09 -29.77 -6.56
N PRO A 20 -7.25 -30.75 -6.10
CA PRO A 20 -6.95 -31.95 -6.87
C PRO A 20 -8.17 -32.84 -6.88
N GLY A 21 -8.63 -33.17 -8.08
CA GLY A 21 -9.69 -34.13 -8.29
C GLY A 21 -9.31 -35.53 -7.80
N PHE A 22 -10.13 -36.09 -6.95
CA PHE A 22 -10.20 -37.52 -6.75
C PHE A 22 -11.31 -38.08 -7.60
N GLY A 23 -10.91 -38.86 -8.62
CA GLY A 23 -11.81 -39.66 -9.43
C GLY A 23 -12.13 -40.99 -8.77
N HIS A 24 -13.17 -41.57 -9.30
CA HIS A 24 -13.65 -42.95 -9.19
C HIS A 24 -14.63 -43.27 -8.05
N GLY A 25 -15.84 -43.59 -8.46
CA GLY A 25 -16.85 -44.25 -7.67
C GLY A 25 -18.16 -44.47 -8.43
N GLN A 26 -18.18 -45.50 -9.22
CA GLN A 26 -19.29 -46.42 -9.59
C GLN A 26 -20.72 -45.91 -9.58
N GLY A 27 -21.37 -46.05 -10.74
CA GLY A 27 -22.76 -45.76 -11.00
C GLY A 27 -23.75 -46.66 -10.27
N PHE A 28 -24.88 -46.06 -9.95
CA PHE A 28 -26.12 -46.79 -9.73
C PHE A 28 -27.13 -46.42 -10.82
N PRO A 29 -27.74 -47.41 -11.47
CA PRO A 29 -28.70 -47.16 -12.53
C PRO A 29 -30.14 -47.11 -11.94
N PHE A 30 -30.74 -45.93 -11.92
CA PHE A 30 -32.18 -45.83 -11.81
C PHE A 30 -32.72 -44.89 -12.92
N PRO A 31 -33.64 -45.41 -13.77
CA PRO A 31 -34.27 -44.60 -14.80
C PRO A 31 -35.47 -43.88 -14.25
N PHE A 32 -35.43 -42.52 -14.21
CA PHE A 32 -36.63 -41.72 -14.07
C PHE A 32 -36.87 -40.92 -15.36
N PRO A 33 -38.01 -41.15 -16.05
CA PRO A 33 -38.36 -40.43 -17.23
C PRO A 33 -39.21 -39.20 -16.85
N PHE A 34 -38.61 -38.07 -16.63
CA PHE A 34 -39.27 -36.77 -16.71
C PHE A 34 -38.38 -35.78 -17.43
N ALA A 35 -38.61 -35.66 -18.72
CA ALA A 35 -38.10 -34.57 -19.53
C ALA A 35 -38.87 -33.28 -19.13
N PHE A 36 -38.18 -32.37 -18.45
CA PHE A 36 -38.65 -30.98 -18.35
C PHE A 36 -38.15 -30.21 -19.57
N PRO A 37 -39.00 -29.37 -20.20
CA PRO A 37 -38.57 -28.57 -21.33
C PRO A 37 -37.54 -27.55 -20.85
N GLN A 38 -36.38 -27.55 -21.54
CA GLN A 38 -35.34 -26.57 -21.40
C GLN A 38 -35.88 -25.20 -21.82
N GLN A 39 -36.43 -24.44 -20.87
CA GLN A 39 -36.58 -23.01 -21.05
C GLN A 39 -35.18 -22.41 -21.01
N GLN A 40 -34.78 -21.90 -22.16
CA GLN A 40 -33.67 -20.95 -22.27
C GLN A 40 -33.97 -19.73 -21.39
N GLN A 41 -33.61 -19.79 -20.12
CA GLN A 41 -33.46 -18.59 -19.32
C GLN A 41 -32.16 -17.93 -19.79
N GLN A 42 -32.30 -16.90 -20.57
CA GLN A 42 -31.29 -15.83 -20.66
C GLN A 42 -31.03 -15.35 -19.24
N GLN A 43 -29.98 -15.89 -18.62
CA GLN A 43 -29.44 -15.37 -17.39
C GLN A 43 -28.82 -14.00 -17.75
N GLN A 44 -29.63 -12.96 -17.53
CA GLN A 44 -29.06 -11.65 -17.28
C GLN A 44 -28.02 -11.84 -16.19
N GLN A 45 -26.75 -11.70 -16.53
CA GLN A 45 -25.66 -11.57 -15.59
C GLN A 45 -25.95 -10.33 -14.73
N ARG A 46 -26.66 -10.55 -13.61
CA ARG A 46 -26.72 -9.56 -12.54
C ARG A 46 -25.29 -9.42 -12.04
N GLN A 47 -24.65 -8.31 -12.34
CA GLN A 47 -23.38 -7.89 -11.74
C GLN A 47 -23.49 -8.13 -10.24
N ARG A 48 -22.73 -9.10 -9.73
CA ARG A 48 -22.72 -9.42 -8.30
C ARG A 48 -21.96 -8.32 -7.59
N THR A 49 -22.66 -7.37 -7.01
CA THR A 49 -22.07 -6.40 -6.09
C THR A 49 -21.52 -7.15 -4.88
N VAL A 50 -20.24 -7.03 -4.61
CA VAL A 50 -19.59 -7.59 -3.42
C VAL A 50 -19.72 -6.56 -2.30
N GLU A 51 -20.23 -6.98 -1.14
CA GLU A 51 -20.26 -6.15 0.06
C GLU A 51 -19.11 -6.52 0.98
N ALA A 52 -18.19 -5.58 1.23
CA ALA A 52 -17.21 -5.68 2.31
C ALA A 52 -17.76 -5.01 3.56
N ARG A 53 -17.49 -5.60 4.72
CA ARG A 53 -17.91 -5.10 6.02
C ARG A 53 -16.74 -5.00 6.98
N GLY A 54 -16.70 -3.92 7.76
CA GLY A 54 -15.70 -3.68 8.78
C GLY A 54 -16.19 -2.69 9.82
N SER A 55 -15.33 -2.36 10.74
CA SER A 55 -15.56 -1.37 11.79
C SER A 55 -14.85 -0.04 11.49
N GLY A 56 -15.15 0.96 12.27
CA GLY A 56 -14.48 2.24 12.28
C GLY A 56 -14.90 3.04 13.49
N PHE A 57 -14.25 4.15 13.73
CA PHE A 57 -14.60 5.04 14.84
C PHE A 57 -14.43 6.51 14.47
N ILE A 58 -15.22 7.35 15.10
CA ILE A 58 -15.25 8.80 14.86
C ILE A 58 -14.17 9.45 15.73
N ILE A 59 -13.35 10.31 15.15
CA ILE A 59 -12.23 10.98 15.83
C ILE A 59 -12.44 12.49 16.03
N ASP A 60 -13.48 13.07 15.43
CA ASP A 60 -13.87 14.46 15.66
C ASP A 60 -15.39 14.68 15.55
N ALA A 61 -15.86 15.79 16.09
CA ALA A 61 -17.28 16.17 16.07
C ALA A 61 -17.84 16.47 14.66
N ASN A 62 -16.97 16.62 13.66
CA ASN A 62 -17.33 16.92 12.28
C ASN A 62 -17.55 15.66 11.43
N GLY A 63 -17.40 14.49 12.05
CA GLY A 63 -17.65 13.20 11.42
C GLY A 63 -16.48 12.63 10.61
N THR A 64 -15.25 12.93 11.02
CA THR A 64 -14.08 12.21 10.53
C THR A 64 -14.03 10.82 11.16
N ILE A 65 -13.88 9.80 10.31
CA ILE A 65 -13.87 8.39 10.71
C ILE A 65 -12.58 7.76 10.24
N VAL A 66 -11.98 6.96 11.11
CA VAL A 66 -10.82 6.11 10.82
C VAL A 66 -11.29 4.68 10.65
N THR A 67 -10.73 4.00 9.64
CA THR A 67 -10.93 2.57 9.38
C THR A 67 -9.73 2.00 8.63
N ASN A 68 -9.72 0.70 8.30
CA ASN A 68 -8.72 0.13 7.44
C ASN A 68 -8.97 0.42 5.95
N ASN A 69 -7.90 0.52 5.18
CA ASN A 69 -7.96 0.68 3.73
C ASN A 69 -8.65 -0.51 3.05
N HIS A 70 -8.33 -1.75 3.46
CA HIS A 70 -8.93 -2.96 2.86
C HIS A 70 -10.46 -3.02 3.05
N VAL A 71 -11.04 -2.35 4.05
CA VAL A 71 -12.50 -2.25 4.27
C VAL A 71 -13.18 -1.42 3.19
N VAL A 72 -12.49 -0.45 2.60
CA VAL A 72 -13.04 0.50 1.62
C VAL A 72 -12.38 0.45 0.26
N LYS A 73 -11.41 -0.44 0.08
CA LYS A 73 -10.66 -0.60 -1.19
C LYS A 73 -11.63 -0.95 -2.33
N GLY A 74 -11.56 -0.24 -3.45
CA GLY A 74 -12.42 -0.47 -4.62
C GLY A 74 -13.91 -0.13 -4.41
N ALA A 75 -14.27 0.47 -3.27
CA ALA A 75 -15.67 0.78 -2.98
C ALA A 75 -16.18 1.96 -3.82
N THR A 76 -17.25 1.75 -4.56
CA THR A 76 -17.99 2.82 -5.24
C THR A 76 -18.91 3.59 -4.30
N ASN A 77 -19.43 2.90 -3.28
CA ASN A 77 -20.29 3.49 -2.25
C ASN A 77 -19.91 2.96 -0.87
N VAL A 78 -19.79 3.87 0.09
CA VAL A 78 -19.52 3.55 1.49
C VAL A 78 -20.64 4.13 2.35
N SER A 79 -21.17 3.31 3.26
CA SER A 79 -22.16 3.72 4.26
C SER A 79 -21.70 3.36 5.66
N ILE A 80 -22.04 4.21 6.61
CA ILE A 80 -21.74 4.03 8.03
C ILE A 80 -23.05 3.82 8.76
N THR A 81 -23.14 2.75 9.52
CA THR A 81 -24.25 2.53 10.46
C THR A 81 -23.76 2.88 11.84
N LEU A 82 -24.36 3.87 12.48
CA LEU A 82 -24.08 4.26 13.85
C LEU A 82 -24.69 3.26 14.83
N ASP A 83 -24.35 3.38 16.11
CA ASP A 83 -24.84 2.49 17.18
C ASP A 83 -26.35 2.58 17.38
N ASP A 84 -26.94 3.76 17.14
CA ASP A 84 -28.40 3.97 17.15
C ASP A 84 -29.15 3.42 15.91
N GLY A 85 -28.43 2.79 14.99
CA GLY A 85 -28.98 2.26 13.73
C GLY A 85 -29.06 3.29 12.60
N THR A 86 -28.70 4.55 12.82
CA THR A 86 -28.68 5.58 11.79
C THR A 86 -27.67 5.23 10.70
N VAL A 87 -28.12 5.25 9.43
CA VAL A 87 -27.25 4.99 8.27
C VAL A 87 -26.90 6.31 7.59
N LEU A 88 -25.60 6.61 7.51
CA LEU A 88 -25.07 7.81 6.89
C LEU A 88 -24.22 7.46 5.67
N PRO A 89 -24.39 8.14 4.52
CA PRO A 89 -23.45 8.01 3.42
C PRO A 89 -22.10 8.61 3.81
N ALA A 90 -21.02 7.92 3.48
CA ALA A 90 -19.67 8.36 3.77
C ALA A 90 -18.89 8.64 2.49
N ARG A 91 -18.05 9.68 2.55
CA ARG A 91 -17.08 9.98 1.49
C ARG A 91 -15.69 9.54 1.94
N VAL A 92 -14.97 8.82 1.09
CA VAL A 92 -13.55 8.54 1.28
C VAL A 92 -12.77 9.84 1.07
N ILE A 93 -12.05 10.29 2.10
CA ILE A 93 -11.18 11.48 2.05
C ILE A 93 -9.82 11.09 1.48
N GLY A 94 -9.31 9.93 1.88
CA GLY A 94 -8.06 9.39 1.40
C GLY A 94 -7.80 8.01 1.98
N THR A 95 -6.90 7.29 1.33
CA THR A 95 -6.46 5.95 1.74
C THR A 95 -4.94 5.85 1.69
N ASP A 96 -4.38 5.02 2.54
CA ASP A 96 -2.97 4.66 2.51
C ASP A 96 -2.81 3.14 2.55
N LYS A 97 -2.46 2.56 1.42
CA LYS A 97 -2.28 1.11 1.27
C LYS A 97 -1.14 0.58 2.13
N ALA A 98 -0.08 1.37 2.31
CA ALA A 98 1.12 0.90 3.00
C ALA A 98 0.97 0.83 4.52
N SER A 99 0.04 1.56 5.12
CA SER A 99 -0.32 1.43 6.54
C SER A 99 -1.68 0.79 6.75
N ASP A 100 -2.36 0.38 5.67
CA ASP A 100 -3.73 -0.14 5.67
C ASP A 100 -4.74 0.76 6.40
N LEU A 101 -4.63 2.08 6.23
CA LEU A 101 -5.53 3.08 6.83
C LEU A 101 -6.36 3.81 5.78
N ALA A 102 -7.57 4.19 6.18
CA ALA A 102 -8.47 5.05 5.41
C ALA A 102 -9.15 6.09 6.32
N VAL A 103 -9.36 7.27 5.76
CA VAL A 103 -10.13 8.35 6.39
C VAL A 103 -11.39 8.59 5.62
N LEU A 104 -12.51 8.55 6.32
CA LEU A 104 -13.83 8.82 5.76
C LEU A 104 -14.42 10.07 6.40
N ARG A 105 -15.40 10.67 5.72
CA ARG A 105 -16.18 11.79 6.23
C ARG A 105 -17.67 11.52 6.07
N VAL A 106 -18.41 11.64 7.15
CA VAL A 106 -19.88 11.66 7.14
C VAL A 106 -20.41 13.07 7.43
N LYS A 107 -21.62 13.34 7.00
CA LYS A 107 -22.35 14.54 7.37
C LYS A 107 -23.53 14.13 8.23
N ALA A 108 -23.61 14.66 9.45
CA ALA A 108 -24.73 14.51 10.35
C ALA A 108 -25.36 15.88 10.64
N ASN A 109 -26.65 15.89 11.01
CA ASN A 109 -27.36 17.14 11.36
C ASN A 109 -27.05 17.63 12.78
N HIS A 110 -26.22 16.89 13.51
CA HIS A 110 -25.79 17.20 14.89
C HIS A 110 -24.33 16.85 15.06
N LYS A 111 -23.72 17.33 16.15
CA LYS A 111 -22.34 16.94 16.51
C LYS A 111 -22.31 15.46 16.90
N LEU A 112 -21.41 14.73 16.29
CA LEU A 112 -21.23 13.31 16.58
C LEU A 112 -20.34 13.12 17.81
N PRO A 113 -20.62 12.12 18.66
CA PRO A 113 -19.69 11.71 19.69
C PRO A 113 -18.43 11.16 19.02
N PHE A 114 -17.28 11.44 19.61
CA PHE A 114 -15.99 11.02 19.10
C PHE A 114 -15.05 10.57 20.21
N ILE A 115 -14.01 9.85 19.85
CA ILE A 115 -12.98 9.34 20.76
C ILE A 115 -11.60 9.88 20.37
N ASN A 116 -10.75 10.07 21.38
CA ASN A 116 -9.42 10.64 21.19
C ASN A 116 -8.37 9.53 20.98
N LEU A 117 -7.42 9.79 20.08
CA LEU A 117 -6.24 8.95 19.90
C LEU A 117 -5.25 9.21 21.04
N GLY A 118 -4.91 8.16 21.79
CA GLY A 118 -3.87 8.15 22.83
C GLY A 118 -2.45 8.03 22.24
N ASP A 119 -1.46 7.90 23.09
CA ASP A 119 -0.09 7.62 22.71
C ASP A 119 0.14 6.08 22.73
N SER A 120 0.39 5.51 21.54
CA SER A 120 0.66 4.08 21.44
C SER A 120 1.97 3.64 22.11
N ASN A 121 2.86 4.57 22.44
CA ASN A 121 4.06 4.26 23.21
C ASN A 121 3.76 3.86 24.67
N GLU A 122 2.60 4.26 25.19
CA GLU A 122 2.14 3.86 26.52
C GLU A 122 1.66 2.39 26.57
N ALA A 123 1.29 1.79 25.43
CA ALA A 123 0.82 0.41 25.33
C ALA A 123 2.00 -0.59 25.37
N GLN A 124 2.56 -0.81 26.55
CA GLN A 124 3.69 -1.71 26.78
C GLN A 124 3.24 -3.19 26.87
N PRO A 125 4.11 -4.16 26.55
CA PRO A 125 3.82 -5.58 26.76
C PRO A 125 3.33 -5.86 28.18
N GLY A 126 2.22 -6.62 28.30
CA GLY A 126 1.51 -6.87 29.54
C GLY A 126 0.40 -5.85 29.89
N ALA A 127 0.34 -4.71 29.20
CA ALA A 127 -0.74 -3.74 29.41
C ALA A 127 -2.09 -4.32 28.92
N TRP A 128 -3.14 -4.14 29.72
CA TRP A 128 -4.49 -4.53 29.32
C TRP A 128 -5.03 -3.66 28.20
N VAL A 129 -5.67 -4.30 27.24
CA VAL A 129 -6.31 -3.65 26.09
C VAL A 129 -7.69 -4.22 25.84
N VAL A 130 -8.55 -3.38 25.25
CA VAL A 130 -9.92 -3.70 24.87
C VAL A 130 -10.09 -3.41 23.38
N ALA A 131 -10.38 -4.45 22.60
CA ALA A 131 -10.69 -4.29 21.19
C ALA A 131 -12.20 -4.21 20.99
N VAL A 132 -12.63 -3.20 20.23
CA VAL A 132 -14.04 -2.98 19.91
C VAL A 132 -14.25 -3.09 18.41
N GLY A 133 -15.34 -3.70 18.00
CA GLY A 133 -15.70 -3.84 16.60
C GLY A 133 -17.10 -4.39 16.40
N ASN A 134 -17.42 -4.75 15.18
CA ASN A 134 -18.71 -5.35 14.80
C ASN A 134 -18.49 -6.60 13.94
N PRO A 135 -17.97 -7.70 14.55
CA PRO A 135 -17.73 -8.92 13.82
C PRO A 135 -19.03 -9.49 13.26
N PHE A 136 -18.97 -9.91 12.01
CA PHE A 136 -20.11 -10.50 11.29
C PHE A 136 -21.35 -9.60 11.16
N GLY A 137 -21.28 -8.32 11.57
CA GLY A 137 -22.43 -7.41 11.53
C GLY A 137 -23.51 -7.71 12.60
N LEU A 138 -23.16 -8.43 13.66
CA LEU A 138 -24.09 -8.86 14.73
C LEU A 138 -24.33 -7.78 15.80
N GLY A 139 -23.72 -6.61 15.67
CA GLY A 139 -23.74 -5.53 16.66
C GLY A 139 -22.38 -5.33 17.30
N GLY A 140 -22.24 -4.29 18.12
CA GLY A 140 -21.01 -3.98 18.82
C GLY A 140 -20.49 -5.15 19.67
N THR A 141 -19.25 -5.54 19.43
CA THR A 141 -18.57 -6.62 20.19
C THR A 141 -17.33 -6.06 20.84
N VAL A 142 -17.12 -6.46 22.08
CA VAL A 142 -15.97 -6.06 22.90
C VAL A 142 -15.20 -7.32 23.26
N THR A 143 -13.89 -7.32 23.01
CA THR A 143 -12.97 -8.36 23.47
C THR A 143 -11.85 -7.72 24.29
N ALA A 144 -11.28 -8.44 25.24
CA ALA A 144 -10.21 -7.95 26.09
C ALA A 144 -9.03 -8.91 26.09
N GLY A 145 -7.85 -8.38 26.29
CA GLY A 145 -6.60 -9.11 26.37
C GLY A 145 -5.47 -8.17 26.80
N ILE A 146 -4.24 -8.57 26.49
CA ILE A 146 -3.05 -7.77 26.78
C ILE A 146 -2.26 -7.48 25.50
N VAL A 147 -1.40 -6.49 25.57
CA VAL A 147 -0.34 -6.30 24.59
C VAL A 147 0.68 -7.44 24.74
N SER A 148 0.84 -8.26 23.71
CA SER A 148 1.79 -9.38 23.72
C SER A 148 3.18 -8.93 23.26
N ALA A 149 3.24 -8.00 22.29
CA ALA A 149 4.50 -7.45 21.75
C ALA A 149 4.23 -6.14 20.99
N ARG A 150 5.30 -5.42 20.68
CA ARG A 150 5.29 -4.20 19.86
C ARG A 150 6.26 -4.32 18.69
N GLY A 151 6.08 -3.49 17.66
CA GLY A 151 6.98 -3.45 16.52
C GLY A 151 6.97 -4.71 15.64
N ARG A 152 5.85 -5.48 15.68
CA ARG A 152 5.76 -6.72 14.91
C ARG A 152 5.67 -6.46 13.41
N ASP A 153 6.50 -7.21 12.70
CA ASP A 153 6.43 -7.38 11.25
C ASP A 153 5.60 -8.61 10.93
N ILE A 154 4.61 -8.45 10.08
CA ILE A 154 3.79 -9.56 9.60
C ILE A 154 3.90 -9.77 8.09
N GLY A 155 4.78 -8.97 7.44
CA GLY A 155 5.09 -9.12 6.02
C GLY A 155 4.07 -8.49 5.07
N GLU A 156 3.14 -7.68 5.58
CA GLU A 156 2.14 -7.01 4.74
C GLU A 156 2.62 -5.69 4.14
N GLY A 157 3.72 -5.12 4.67
CA GLY A 157 4.29 -3.87 4.16
C GLY A 157 5.68 -3.54 4.69
N SER A 158 6.38 -2.65 3.97
CA SER A 158 7.73 -2.20 4.34
C SER A 158 7.77 -1.36 5.62
N TYR A 159 6.61 -0.87 6.07
CA TYR A 159 6.46 0.00 7.24
C TYR A 159 5.63 -0.64 8.35
N ASP A 160 5.48 -1.96 8.32
CA ASP A 160 4.73 -2.68 9.35
C ASP A 160 5.37 -2.49 10.72
N SER A 161 4.59 -2.08 11.70
CA SER A 161 5.02 -1.92 13.09
C SER A 161 3.80 -2.11 13.96
N PHE A 162 3.28 -3.34 13.99
CA PHE A 162 2.03 -3.62 14.68
C PHE A 162 2.22 -3.80 16.19
N ILE A 163 1.17 -3.46 16.94
CA ILE A 163 0.96 -3.92 18.31
C ILE A 163 0.33 -5.30 18.22
N GLN A 164 1.01 -6.33 18.73
CA GLN A 164 0.47 -7.67 18.88
C GLN A 164 -0.33 -7.76 20.16
N ILE A 165 -1.53 -8.34 20.08
CA ILE A 165 -2.44 -8.53 21.21
C ILE A 165 -2.97 -9.96 21.23
N ASP A 166 -3.40 -10.43 22.40
CA ASP A 166 -4.09 -11.71 22.56
C ASP A 166 -5.62 -11.56 22.66
N ALA A 167 -6.14 -10.33 22.72
CA ALA A 167 -7.57 -10.08 22.60
C ALA A 167 -8.10 -10.70 21.29
N PRO A 168 -9.19 -11.49 21.33
CA PRO A 168 -9.73 -12.13 20.12
C PRO A 168 -10.17 -11.11 19.06
N ILE A 169 -9.56 -11.17 17.89
CA ILE A 169 -9.92 -10.39 16.70
C ILE A 169 -10.51 -11.34 15.66
N ASN A 170 -11.63 -10.98 15.06
CA ASN A 170 -12.31 -11.73 14.01
C ASN A 170 -12.71 -10.79 12.87
N GLN A 171 -13.12 -11.37 11.73
CA GLN A 171 -13.63 -10.61 10.59
C GLN A 171 -14.74 -9.65 11.00
N GLY A 172 -14.58 -8.36 10.66
CA GLY A 172 -15.49 -7.29 11.03
C GLY A 172 -14.99 -6.42 12.19
N ASN A 173 -14.00 -6.86 13.00
CA ASN A 173 -13.31 -6.00 13.96
C ASN A 173 -12.28 -5.08 13.30
N SER A 174 -11.83 -5.41 12.09
CA SER A 174 -10.89 -4.59 11.30
C SER A 174 -11.41 -3.16 11.15
N GLY A 175 -10.56 -2.18 11.43
CA GLY A 175 -10.87 -0.75 11.45
C GLY A 175 -11.44 -0.23 12.77
N GLY A 176 -11.83 -1.11 13.69
CA GLY A 176 -12.29 -0.72 15.03
C GLY A 176 -11.14 -0.28 15.95
N PRO A 177 -11.47 0.45 17.03
CA PRO A 177 -10.47 0.95 17.97
C PRO A 177 -9.96 -0.12 18.94
N LEU A 178 -8.67 -0.01 19.30
CA LEU A 178 -8.05 -0.70 20.41
C LEU A 178 -7.84 0.30 21.54
N PHE A 179 -8.46 0.06 22.69
CA PHE A 179 -8.39 0.93 23.86
C PHE A 179 -7.43 0.40 24.93
N THR A 180 -6.86 1.31 25.69
CA THR A 180 -6.30 1.05 27.01
C THR A 180 -7.40 1.09 28.08
N GLN A 181 -7.11 0.67 29.31
CA GLN A 181 -8.08 0.69 30.43
C GLN A 181 -8.56 2.09 30.82
N ASP A 182 -7.79 3.13 30.53
CA ASP A 182 -8.16 4.54 30.74
C ASP A 182 -8.98 5.15 29.58
N GLY A 183 -9.40 4.31 28.61
CA GLY A 183 -10.31 4.71 27.53
C GLY A 183 -9.65 5.47 26.39
N LYS A 184 -8.33 5.48 26.29
CA LYS A 184 -7.60 6.06 25.16
C LYS A 184 -7.42 5.04 24.03
N VAL A 185 -7.58 5.48 22.77
CA VAL A 185 -7.33 4.63 21.61
C VAL A 185 -5.82 4.55 21.34
N VAL A 186 -5.23 3.36 21.52
CA VAL A 186 -3.81 3.11 21.26
C VAL A 186 -3.53 2.40 19.94
N GLY A 187 -4.58 1.97 19.23
CA GLY A 187 -4.42 1.36 17.91
C GLY A 187 -5.72 1.17 17.16
N VAL A 188 -5.58 0.74 15.90
CA VAL A 188 -6.67 0.32 15.00
C VAL A 188 -6.52 -1.17 14.75
N ASN A 189 -7.53 -1.96 15.11
CA ASN A 189 -7.54 -3.40 14.84
C ASN A 189 -7.43 -3.65 13.34
N SER A 190 -6.53 -4.49 12.88
CA SER A 190 -6.26 -4.67 11.44
C SER A 190 -6.27 -6.13 11.01
N ALA A 191 -5.37 -6.94 11.51
CA ALA A 191 -5.10 -8.28 11.01
C ALA A 191 -5.11 -9.34 12.11
N ILE A 192 -5.23 -10.60 11.68
CA ILE A 192 -5.02 -11.79 12.52
C ILE A 192 -4.11 -12.76 11.78
N ILE A 193 -3.29 -13.50 12.53
CA ILE A 193 -2.67 -14.71 12.00
C ILE A 193 -3.57 -15.88 12.39
N SER A 194 -4.09 -16.57 11.39
CA SER A 194 -4.89 -17.78 11.57
C SER A 194 -4.31 -18.92 10.73
N PRO A 195 -3.56 -19.86 11.32
CA PRO A 195 -2.84 -20.90 10.59
C PRO A 195 -3.72 -21.79 9.69
N ASN A 196 -5.03 -21.88 9.98
CA ASN A 196 -5.96 -22.75 9.26
C ASN A 196 -7.15 -21.99 8.63
N GLY A 197 -7.05 -20.65 8.47
CA GLY A 197 -8.15 -19.83 7.93
C GLY A 197 -9.39 -19.77 8.82
N GLY A 198 -9.30 -20.28 10.06
CA GLY A 198 -10.35 -20.21 11.08
C GLY A 198 -10.36 -18.86 11.82
N GLY A 199 -11.08 -18.79 12.95
CA GLY A 199 -11.14 -17.60 13.79
C GLY A 199 -9.84 -17.27 14.52
N SER A 200 -9.92 -16.33 15.46
CA SER A 200 -8.80 -15.91 16.30
C SER A 200 -8.20 -17.05 17.12
N VAL A 201 -6.88 -17.15 17.11
CA VAL A 201 -6.09 -18.07 17.95
C VAL A 201 -5.33 -17.33 19.05
N GLY A 202 -5.73 -16.09 19.39
CA GLY A 202 -5.04 -15.25 20.37
C GLY A 202 -3.82 -14.52 19.78
N ILE A 203 -3.76 -14.34 18.47
CA ILE A 203 -2.72 -13.57 17.78
C ILE A 203 -3.42 -12.54 16.89
N GLY A 204 -3.63 -11.36 17.43
CA GLY A 204 -4.21 -10.20 16.76
C GLY A 204 -3.19 -9.07 16.62
N PHE A 205 -3.42 -8.18 15.68
CA PHE A 205 -2.54 -7.05 15.37
C PHE A 205 -3.34 -5.76 15.23
N ALA A 206 -2.79 -4.70 15.80
CA ALA A 206 -3.34 -3.36 15.67
C ALA A 206 -2.28 -2.37 15.16
N ILE A 207 -2.70 -1.45 14.30
CA ILE A 207 -1.87 -0.35 13.81
C ILE A 207 -1.74 0.67 14.95
N PRO A 208 -0.51 1.08 15.36
CA PRO A 208 -0.31 2.00 16.46
C PRO A 208 -0.97 3.37 16.25
N SER A 209 -1.56 3.94 17.30
CA SER A 209 -2.24 5.25 17.21
C SER A 209 -1.32 6.39 16.79
N ASN A 210 -0.02 6.34 17.05
CA ASN A 210 0.93 7.34 16.58
C ASN A 210 1.07 7.31 15.05
N THR A 211 1.10 6.12 14.45
CA THR A 211 1.01 5.95 12.98
C THR A 211 -0.32 6.50 12.45
N VAL A 212 -1.43 6.15 13.12
CA VAL A 212 -2.77 6.65 12.75
C VAL A 212 -2.82 8.18 12.74
N LYS A 213 -2.32 8.85 13.78
CA LYS A 213 -2.27 10.33 13.86
C LYS A 213 -1.54 10.96 12.67
N SER A 214 -0.35 10.41 12.35
CA SER A 214 0.47 10.90 11.25
C SER A 214 -0.23 10.74 9.90
N VAL A 215 -0.77 9.54 9.65
CA VAL A 215 -1.47 9.21 8.39
C VAL A 215 -2.75 10.03 8.24
N VAL A 216 -3.60 10.09 9.27
CA VAL A 216 -4.86 10.86 9.26
C VAL A 216 -4.61 12.32 8.96
N THR A 217 -3.61 12.93 9.63
CA THR A 217 -3.25 14.34 9.41
C THR A 217 -2.89 14.61 7.94
N GLN A 218 -2.19 13.70 7.29
CA GLN A 218 -1.82 13.84 5.88
C GLN A 218 -3.01 13.60 4.96
N LEU A 219 -3.80 12.55 5.22
CA LEU A 219 -4.97 12.22 4.40
C LEU A 219 -6.02 13.34 4.44
N GLU A 220 -6.24 13.97 5.59
CA GLU A 220 -7.15 15.13 5.70
C GLU A 220 -6.66 16.34 4.92
N LYS A 221 -5.35 16.63 4.95
CA LYS A 221 -4.76 17.78 4.27
C LYS A 221 -4.65 17.63 2.77
N THR A 222 -4.24 16.47 2.31
CA THR A 222 -3.79 16.24 0.92
C THR A 222 -4.49 15.09 0.20
N GLY A 223 -5.26 14.27 0.93
CA GLY A 223 -5.91 13.07 0.40
C GLY A 223 -4.97 11.87 0.18
N HIS A 224 -3.69 12.02 0.46
CA HIS A 224 -2.67 10.97 0.29
C HIS A 224 -1.55 11.11 1.32
N VAL A 225 -0.80 10.03 1.55
CA VAL A 225 0.35 10.02 2.45
C VAL A 225 1.63 10.15 1.65
N THR A 226 2.46 11.11 2.06
CA THR A 226 3.82 11.26 1.53
C THR A 226 4.80 10.84 2.61
N ARG A 227 5.71 9.94 2.29
CA ARG A 227 6.69 9.42 3.25
C ARG A 227 8.00 10.15 3.17
N GLY A 228 8.58 10.40 4.34
CA GLY A 228 9.91 10.94 4.46
C GLY A 228 10.97 9.98 3.93
N TYR A 229 12.04 10.56 3.41
CA TYR A 229 13.16 9.87 2.81
C TYR A 229 14.45 10.60 3.08
N ILE A 230 15.52 9.87 3.40
CA ILE A 230 16.86 10.47 3.60
C ILE A 230 17.93 9.94 2.63
N GLY A 231 17.70 8.82 1.96
CA GLY A 231 18.63 8.28 0.95
C GLY A 231 19.80 7.52 1.54
N VAL A 232 19.54 6.62 2.47
CA VAL A 232 20.54 5.70 3.02
C VAL A 232 20.11 4.26 2.81
N GLN A 233 21.07 3.38 2.55
CA GLN A 233 20.89 1.94 2.72
C GLN A 233 21.42 1.57 4.09
N ALA A 234 20.58 1.02 4.94
CA ALA A 234 20.94 0.65 6.30
C ALA A 234 20.88 -0.86 6.50
N GLN A 235 21.75 -1.36 7.38
CA GLN A 235 21.80 -2.76 7.77
C GLN A 235 21.88 -2.91 9.30
N ALA A 236 21.50 -4.10 9.80
CA ALA A 236 21.59 -4.40 11.21
C ALA A 236 23.06 -4.48 11.67
N VAL A 237 23.31 -4.03 12.91
CA VAL A 237 24.65 -4.11 13.52
C VAL A 237 24.82 -5.48 14.18
N THR A 238 25.66 -6.33 13.59
CA THR A 238 26.03 -7.62 14.20
C THR A 238 27.00 -7.42 15.38
N PRO A 239 27.12 -8.39 16.32
CA PRO A 239 28.08 -8.31 17.41
C PRO A 239 29.53 -8.09 16.95
N ALA A 240 29.92 -8.74 15.85
CA ALA A 240 31.25 -8.58 15.27
C ALA A 240 31.48 -7.16 14.71
N MET A 241 30.47 -6.59 14.04
CA MET A 241 30.50 -5.19 13.55
C MET A 241 30.56 -4.20 14.72
N ALA A 242 29.78 -4.41 15.78
CA ALA A 242 29.80 -3.55 16.95
C ALA A 242 31.19 -3.49 17.57
N SER A 243 31.87 -4.63 17.74
CA SER A 243 33.24 -4.70 18.23
C SER A 243 34.21 -3.99 17.30
N ALA A 244 34.10 -4.22 15.98
CA ALA A 244 35.00 -3.61 14.99
C ALA A 244 34.79 -2.09 14.86
N LEU A 245 33.57 -1.59 15.08
CA LEU A 245 33.24 -0.17 15.02
C LEU A 245 33.39 0.54 16.37
N GLY A 246 33.83 -0.16 17.43
CA GLY A 246 33.99 0.40 18.77
C GLY A 246 32.69 0.86 19.41
N LEU A 247 31.56 0.19 19.09
CA LEU A 247 30.28 0.50 19.64
C LEU A 247 30.13 -0.07 21.05
N PRO A 248 29.30 0.54 21.92
CA PRO A 248 29.03 0.01 23.25
C PRO A 248 28.45 -1.41 23.17
N ALA A 249 28.80 -2.24 24.15
CA ALA A 249 28.20 -3.56 24.30
C ALA A 249 26.71 -3.40 24.63
N GLY A 250 25.83 -3.77 23.69
CA GLY A 250 24.38 -3.76 23.83
C GLY A 250 23.77 -5.10 23.45
N SER A 251 22.46 -5.25 23.60
CA SER A 251 21.73 -6.41 23.07
C SER A 251 21.89 -6.53 21.55
N THR A 252 21.84 -7.74 21.01
CA THR A 252 22.01 -7.97 19.55
C THR A 252 20.93 -7.31 18.70
N GLU A 253 19.77 -7.02 19.29
CA GLU A 253 18.59 -6.51 18.59
C GLU A 253 18.38 -4.99 18.73
N ASP A 254 19.27 -4.30 19.47
CA ASP A 254 19.10 -2.90 19.89
C ASP A 254 20.40 -2.11 19.74
N ARG A 255 21.00 -2.14 18.56
CA ARG A 255 22.31 -1.51 18.31
C ARG A 255 22.28 -0.37 17.29
N GLY A 256 21.10 0.02 16.84
CA GLY A 256 20.95 1.03 15.82
C GLY A 256 20.95 0.48 14.39
N ALA A 257 20.91 1.39 13.45
CA ALA A 257 20.94 1.13 12.02
C ALA A 257 22.27 1.60 11.42
N LEU A 258 23.11 0.67 10.98
CA LEU A 258 24.40 0.97 10.33
C LEU A 258 24.15 1.42 8.89
N ILE A 259 24.63 2.59 8.52
CA ILE A 259 24.62 3.07 7.15
C ILE A 259 25.64 2.28 6.32
N ALA A 260 25.16 1.45 5.40
CA ALA A 260 25.98 0.70 4.44
C ALA A 260 26.40 1.59 3.26
N SER A 261 25.49 2.44 2.77
CA SER A 261 25.75 3.42 1.72
C SER A 261 24.84 4.63 1.84
N VAL A 262 25.29 5.75 1.30
CA VAL A 262 24.52 7.00 1.15
C VAL A 262 24.35 7.26 -0.34
N GLU A 263 23.10 7.50 -0.75
CA GLU A 263 22.80 7.80 -2.15
C GLU A 263 23.33 9.20 -2.53
N PRO A 264 23.94 9.36 -3.71
CA PRO A 264 24.36 10.67 -4.20
C PRO A 264 23.17 11.64 -4.28
N ASP A 265 23.41 12.92 -4.02
CA ASP A 265 22.42 14.00 -4.06
C ASP A 265 21.20 13.80 -3.14
N SER A 266 21.28 12.87 -2.20
CA SER A 266 20.23 12.60 -1.21
C SER A 266 20.27 13.59 -0.03
N PRO A 267 19.18 13.71 0.74
CA PRO A 267 19.17 14.45 2.00
C PRO A 267 20.30 14.04 2.98
N ALA A 268 20.60 12.74 3.06
CA ALA A 268 21.71 12.22 3.88
C ALA A 268 23.07 12.67 3.37
N ALA A 269 23.28 12.69 2.05
CA ALA A 269 24.53 13.20 1.45
C ALA A 269 24.71 14.70 1.74
N HIS A 270 23.66 15.51 1.60
CA HIS A 270 23.70 16.94 1.92
C HIS A 270 23.94 17.18 3.42
N ALA A 271 23.47 16.31 4.30
CA ALA A 271 23.71 16.34 5.74
C ALA A 271 25.07 15.73 6.16
N GLN A 272 25.89 15.30 5.18
CA GLN A 272 27.20 14.70 5.40
C GLN A 272 27.19 13.42 6.25
N LEU A 273 26.10 12.64 6.16
CA LEU A 273 26.08 11.27 6.64
C LEU A 273 27.02 10.40 5.79
N GLN A 274 27.64 9.41 6.41
CA GLN A 274 28.67 8.58 5.78
C GLN A 274 28.39 7.10 6.00
N ALA A 275 28.86 6.27 5.07
CA ALA A 275 28.91 4.82 5.31
C ALA A 275 29.76 4.55 6.57
N GLY A 276 29.28 3.69 7.46
CA GLY A 276 29.87 3.41 8.76
C GLY A 276 29.27 4.20 9.93
N ASP A 277 28.42 5.21 9.69
CA ASP A 277 27.64 5.83 10.75
C ASP A 277 26.57 4.86 11.25
N VAL A 278 26.32 4.83 12.55
CA VAL A 278 25.22 4.07 13.14
C VAL A 278 24.18 5.03 13.69
N ILE A 279 22.99 5.03 13.13
CA ILE A 279 21.87 5.86 13.60
C ILE A 279 21.26 5.16 14.80
N VAL A 280 21.20 5.86 15.95
CA VAL A 280 20.68 5.34 17.23
C VAL A 280 19.41 6.06 17.69
N SER A 281 19.11 7.23 17.16
CA SER A 281 17.81 7.89 17.37
C SER A 281 17.39 8.75 16.18
N VAL A 282 16.08 8.97 16.06
CA VAL A 282 15.44 9.91 15.14
C VAL A 282 14.44 10.76 15.94
N ASN A 283 14.66 12.08 16.01
CA ASN A 283 13.82 13.02 16.77
C ASN A 283 13.64 12.61 18.25
N GLY A 284 14.65 11.98 18.85
CA GLY A 284 14.64 11.49 20.22
C GLY A 284 14.00 10.10 20.40
N GLU A 285 13.38 9.54 19.38
CA GLU A 285 12.91 8.14 19.39
C GLU A 285 14.08 7.21 19.12
N HIS A 286 14.24 6.21 19.98
CA HIS A 286 15.32 5.24 19.87
C HIS A 286 15.18 4.36 18.63
N ILE A 287 16.30 4.03 18.00
CA ILE A 287 16.41 3.17 16.81
C ILE A 287 17.30 1.98 17.13
N GLY A 288 16.73 0.79 17.21
CA GLY A 288 17.45 -0.45 17.45
C GLY A 288 17.89 -1.17 16.17
N ASN A 289 17.19 -0.92 15.05
CA ASN A 289 17.42 -1.64 13.79
C ASN A 289 17.04 -0.78 12.55
N PRO A 290 17.44 -1.21 11.32
CA PRO A 290 17.16 -0.49 10.07
C PRO A 290 15.68 -0.29 9.77
N ARG A 291 14.82 -1.20 10.21
CA ARG A 291 13.38 -1.10 10.00
C ARG A 291 12.78 0.03 10.82
N GLU A 292 13.15 0.13 12.09
CA GLU A 292 12.72 1.24 12.95
C GLU A 292 13.20 2.57 12.38
N LEU A 293 14.41 2.62 11.82
CA LEU A 293 14.89 3.79 11.08
C LEU A 293 13.96 4.14 9.91
N ALA A 294 13.61 3.17 9.09
CA ALA A 294 12.73 3.39 7.94
C ALA A 294 11.34 3.89 8.37
N ILE A 295 10.76 3.29 9.41
CA ILE A 295 9.46 3.69 9.97
C ILE A 295 9.52 5.13 10.51
N ASN A 296 10.50 5.45 11.37
CA ASN A 296 10.61 6.76 12.00
C ASN A 296 10.89 7.86 10.96
N VAL A 297 11.79 7.63 10.01
CA VAL A 297 12.07 8.56 8.90
C VAL A 297 10.85 8.76 8.02
N SER A 298 10.14 7.68 7.67
CA SER A 298 8.93 7.76 6.83
C SER A 298 7.80 8.56 7.46
N GLY A 299 7.75 8.63 8.79
CA GLY A 299 6.78 9.41 9.56
C GLY A 299 7.07 10.92 9.58
N VAL A 300 8.27 11.36 9.21
CA VAL A 300 8.61 12.78 9.14
C VAL A 300 8.08 13.36 7.83
N VAL A 301 7.41 14.50 7.92
CA VAL A 301 6.87 15.18 6.73
C VAL A 301 8.02 15.67 5.84
N PRO A 302 8.00 15.36 4.54
CA PRO A 302 9.00 15.90 3.61
C PRO A 302 9.06 17.43 3.64
N GLY A 303 10.29 17.96 3.72
CA GLY A 303 10.55 19.38 3.93
C GLY A 303 10.87 19.75 5.38
N ASP A 304 10.43 18.93 6.34
CA ASP A 304 10.80 19.10 7.74
C ASP A 304 12.21 18.55 8.02
N ARG A 305 12.77 18.89 9.17
CA ARG A 305 14.06 18.40 9.62
C ARG A 305 13.88 17.22 10.57
N ALA A 306 14.66 16.17 10.35
CA ALA A 306 14.84 15.09 11.31
C ALA A 306 16.18 15.29 12.03
N LYS A 307 16.16 15.29 13.35
CA LYS A 307 17.38 15.24 14.18
C LYS A 307 17.76 13.78 14.36
N LEU A 308 18.93 13.41 13.85
CA LEU A 308 19.49 12.07 14.02
C LEU A 308 20.60 12.11 15.05
N ASP A 309 20.54 11.23 16.06
CA ASP A 309 21.72 10.95 16.88
C ASP A 309 22.41 9.72 16.27
N ILE A 310 23.71 9.90 15.98
CA ILE A 310 24.54 8.87 15.34
C ILE A 310 25.76 8.55 16.16
N LEU A 311 26.31 7.37 15.95
CA LEU A 311 27.64 7.01 16.39
C LEU A 311 28.57 6.95 15.15
N ARG A 312 29.54 7.86 15.09
CA ARG A 312 30.59 7.89 14.08
C ARG A 312 31.90 7.49 14.70
N GLN A 313 32.44 6.36 14.29
CA GLN A 313 33.67 5.79 14.91
C GLN A 313 33.53 5.66 16.45
N GLY A 314 32.38 5.20 16.91
CA GLY A 314 32.05 5.04 18.33
C GLY A 314 31.80 6.35 19.10
N LYS A 315 31.89 7.52 18.46
CA LYS A 315 31.63 8.83 19.10
C LYS A 315 30.22 9.33 18.80
N PRO A 316 29.47 9.78 19.79
CA PRO A 316 28.13 10.34 19.57
C PRO A 316 28.19 11.68 18.84
N GLN A 317 27.31 11.87 17.86
CA GLN A 317 27.16 13.09 17.09
C GLN A 317 25.68 13.28 16.74
N ALA A 318 25.22 14.53 16.78
CA ALA A 318 23.88 14.90 16.29
C ALA A 318 24.00 15.48 14.87
N VAL A 319 23.10 15.06 13.98
CA VAL A 319 23.02 15.51 12.58
C VAL A 319 21.60 15.87 12.24
N ASP A 320 21.38 17.09 11.73
CA ASP A 320 20.07 17.53 11.23
C ASP A 320 19.97 17.23 9.74
N VAL A 321 18.97 16.44 9.35
CA VAL A 321 18.70 16.07 7.96
C VAL A 321 17.40 16.70 7.49
N ALA A 322 17.42 17.48 6.42
CA ALA A 322 16.22 17.95 5.75
C ALA A 322 15.59 16.77 5.00
N VAL A 323 14.47 16.26 5.52
CA VAL A 323 13.83 15.05 4.98
C VAL A 323 13.26 15.32 3.60
N GLY A 324 13.63 14.50 2.62
CA GLY A 324 13.10 14.53 1.27
C GLY A 324 11.85 13.66 1.12
N THR A 325 11.31 13.65 -0.09
CA THR A 325 10.23 12.74 -0.47
C THR A 325 10.82 11.46 -1.00
N LEU A 326 10.28 10.31 -0.61
CA LEU A 326 10.69 9.02 -1.14
C LEU A 326 10.60 9.05 -2.69
N PRO A 327 11.68 8.77 -3.43
CA PRO A 327 11.65 8.69 -4.89
C PRO A 327 10.61 7.66 -5.33
N GLY A 328 9.67 8.03 -6.18
CA GLY A 328 8.50 7.20 -6.54
C GLY A 328 7.18 7.70 -5.93
N ALA A 329 7.16 8.36 -4.79
CA ALA A 329 5.93 8.97 -4.28
C ALA A 329 5.50 10.21 -5.11
N ASN A 330 6.47 10.95 -5.68
CA ASN A 330 6.20 12.01 -6.66
C ASN A 330 6.11 11.47 -8.10
N ALA A 331 6.78 10.35 -8.40
CA ALA A 331 6.57 9.64 -9.66
C ALA A 331 5.16 9.04 -9.74
N ALA A 332 4.56 8.62 -8.61
CA ALA A 332 3.15 8.26 -8.55
C ALA A 332 2.21 9.48 -8.74
N ARG A 333 2.64 10.71 -8.40
CA ARG A 333 1.87 11.95 -8.68
C ARG A 333 1.97 12.42 -10.13
N THR A 334 3.18 12.43 -10.69
CA THR A 334 3.38 12.63 -12.13
C THR A 334 2.95 11.40 -12.91
N GLY A 335 3.05 10.20 -12.31
CA GLY A 335 2.54 8.95 -12.83
C GLY A 335 1.02 8.80 -12.74
N ALA A 336 0.34 9.34 -11.72
CA ALA A 336 -1.13 9.31 -11.67
C ALA A 336 -1.78 10.28 -12.65
N LEU A 337 -1.17 11.44 -12.90
CA LEU A 337 -1.56 12.30 -14.02
C LEU A 337 -1.11 11.69 -15.37
N ALA A 338 0.02 10.98 -15.41
CA ALA A 338 0.51 10.28 -16.58
C ALA A 338 -0.14 8.88 -16.74
N ALA A 339 -0.53 8.20 -15.67
CA ALA A 339 -1.23 6.92 -15.71
C ALA A 339 -2.66 7.08 -16.27
N ASN A 340 -3.37 8.17 -15.94
CA ASN A 340 -4.64 8.46 -16.60
C ASN A 340 -4.48 8.71 -18.11
N GLU A 341 -3.29 9.02 -18.59
CA GLU A 341 -2.99 9.33 -19.98
C GLU A 341 -2.32 8.18 -20.74
N SER A 342 -1.57 7.33 -20.04
CA SER A 342 -1.12 6.05 -20.59
C SER A 342 -2.20 4.97 -20.56
N GLN A 343 -3.27 5.12 -19.81
CA GLN A 343 -4.46 4.25 -19.88
C GLN A 343 -5.06 4.19 -21.28
N SER A 344 -4.87 5.22 -22.12
CA SER A 344 -5.31 5.18 -23.53
C SER A 344 -4.60 4.11 -24.36
N LEU A 345 -3.37 3.72 -24.01
CA LEU A 345 -2.63 2.64 -24.65
C LEU A 345 -2.57 1.36 -23.82
N GLY A 346 -2.87 1.44 -22.52
CA GLY A 346 -2.83 0.31 -21.60
C GLY A 346 -1.41 -0.07 -21.16
N VAL A 347 -0.50 0.88 -20.95
CA VAL A 347 0.85 0.65 -20.43
C VAL A 347 1.10 1.45 -19.16
N SER A 348 1.83 0.85 -18.20
CA SER A 348 2.43 1.53 -17.06
C SER A 348 3.90 1.82 -17.35
N LEU A 349 4.31 3.07 -17.09
CA LEU A 349 5.67 3.54 -17.39
C LEU A 349 6.43 3.87 -16.11
N SER A 350 7.71 3.49 -16.04
CA SER A 350 8.64 3.82 -14.96
C SER A 350 9.91 4.49 -15.48
N ALA A 351 10.52 5.33 -14.65
CA ALA A 351 11.85 5.86 -14.93
C ALA A 351 12.91 4.75 -14.85
N ILE A 352 14.03 4.91 -15.57
CA ILE A 352 15.16 4.00 -15.47
C ILE A 352 15.82 4.18 -14.09
N THR A 353 15.60 3.24 -13.20
CA THR A 353 16.31 3.17 -11.92
C THR A 353 17.64 2.43 -12.07
N PRO A 354 18.61 2.58 -11.15
CA PRO A 354 19.85 1.80 -11.17
C PRO A 354 19.62 0.29 -11.23
N ASN A 355 18.62 -0.20 -10.50
CA ASN A 355 18.20 -1.61 -10.51
C ASN A 355 17.67 -2.05 -11.89
N LEU A 356 16.77 -1.28 -12.48
CA LEU A 356 16.24 -1.57 -13.82
C LEU A 356 17.33 -1.48 -14.88
N ARG A 357 18.29 -0.57 -14.71
CA ARG A 357 19.46 -0.47 -15.60
C ARG A 357 20.30 -1.75 -15.60
N GLN A 358 20.54 -2.32 -14.40
CA GLN A 358 21.26 -3.58 -14.26
C GLN A 358 20.44 -4.78 -14.76
N GLN A 359 19.15 -4.85 -14.43
CA GLN A 359 18.27 -5.93 -14.88
C GLN A 359 18.08 -5.99 -16.38
N LEU A 360 18.06 -4.83 -17.05
CA LEU A 360 17.84 -4.71 -18.50
C LEU A 360 19.15 -4.52 -19.27
N ASP A 361 20.31 -4.63 -18.62
CA ASP A 361 21.68 -4.46 -19.18
C ASP A 361 21.81 -3.20 -20.05
N LEU A 362 21.28 -2.08 -19.53
CA LEU A 362 21.24 -0.83 -20.28
C LEU A 362 22.57 -0.06 -20.17
N PRO A 363 23.18 0.40 -21.28
CA PRO A 363 24.40 1.21 -21.26
C PRO A 363 24.25 2.48 -20.41
N GLU A 364 25.39 2.96 -19.85
CA GLU A 364 25.43 4.25 -19.18
C GLU A 364 25.01 5.37 -20.14
N GLY A 365 24.12 6.28 -19.68
CA GLY A 365 23.59 7.36 -20.51
C GLY A 365 22.32 7.04 -21.29
N THR A 366 21.85 5.78 -21.32
CA THR A 366 20.55 5.42 -21.93
C THR A 366 19.42 6.17 -21.21
N ARG A 367 18.57 6.84 -22.00
CA ARG A 367 17.39 7.61 -21.53
C ARG A 367 16.13 7.04 -22.12
N GLY A 368 15.00 7.16 -21.39
CA GLY A 368 13.71 6.68 -21.85
C GLY A 368 12.76 6.37 -20.70
N ALA A 369 11.67 5.69 -21.03
CA ALA A 369 10.68 5.21 -20.08
C ALA A 369 10.52 3.69 -20.20
N VAL A 370 10.67 2.96 -19.10
CA VAL A 370 10.51 1.49 -19.08
C VAL A 370 9.04 1.16 -18.93
N ILE A 371 8.54 0.24 -19.75
CA ILE A 371 7.21 -0.36 -19.58
C ILE A 371 7.31 -1.38 -18.45
N THR A 372 6.61 -1.15 -17.36
CA THR A 372 6.56 -2.05 -16.19
C THR A 372 5.38 -3.01 -16.26
N GLU A 373 4.31 -2.61 -16.96
CA GLU A 373 3.09 -3.40 -17.07
C GLU A 373 2.40 -3.10 -18.39
N VAL A 374 1.79 -4.12 -18.98
CA VAL A 374 0.93 -4.01 -20.17
C VAL A 374 -0.42 -4.62 -19.78
N LYS A 375 -1.48 -3.81 -19.87
CA LYS A 375 -2.83 -4.23 -19.49
C LYS A 375 -3.35 -5.26 -20.51
N PRO A 376 -3.86 -6.43 -20.04
CA PRO A 376 -4.49 -7.42 -20.91
C PRO A 376 -5.65 -6.83 -21.71
N GLY A 377 -5.79 -7.22 -22.97
CA GLY A 377 -6.79 -6.69 -23.90
C GLY A 377 -6.54 -5.27 -24.40
N SER A 378 -5.46 -4.62 -23.98
CA SER A 378 -5.14 -3.24 -24.37
C SER A 378 -4.56 -3.14 -25.79
N ALA A 379 -4.59 -1.92 -26.33
CA ALA A 379 -3.93 -1.60 -27.62
C ALA A 379 -2.42 -1.89 -27.60
N ALA A 380 -1.79 -1.73 -26.44
CA ALA A 380 -0.38 -2.03 -26.24
C ALA A 380 -0.08 -3.53 -26.34
N GLU A 381 -0.91 -4.37 -25.73
CA GLU A 381 -0.78 -5.83 -25.83
C GLU A 381 -1.00 -6.31 -27.27
N GLN A 382 -2.06 -5.81 -27.94
CA GLN A 382 -2.34 -6.12 -29.35
C GLN A 382 -1.21 -5.70 -30.28
N ALA A 383 -0.51 -4.62 -29.94
CA ALA A 383 0.68 -4.17 -30.65
C ALA A 383 1.95 -4.95 -30.29
N GLY A 384 1.89 -5.88 -29.34
CA GLY A 384 3.00 -6.73 -28.92
C GLY A 384 4.02 -6.03 -28.02
N LEU A 385 3.64 -4.96 -27.30
CA LEU A 385 4.46 -4.38 -26.23
C LEU A 385 4.54 -5.33 -25.04
N GLN A 386 5.68 -5.30 -24.35
CA GLN A 386 5.95 -6.21 -23.22
C GLN A 386 6.53 -5.45 -22.02
N PRO A 387 6.30 -5.93 -20.79
CA PRO A 387 7.05 -5.45 -19.64
C PRO A 387 8.56 -5.63 -19.86
N GLY A 388 9.35 -4.61 -19.54
CA GLY A 388 10.78 -4.56 -19.83
C GLY A 388 11.16 -3.79 -21.09
N ASP A 389 10.23 -3.48 -21.99
CA ASP A 389 10.50 -2.61 -23.14
C ASP A 389 10.87 -1.19 -22.68
N LEU A 390 11.91 -0.62 -23.24
CA LEU A 390 12.32 0.76 -22.97
C LEU A 390 11.90 1.68 -24.12
N ILE A 391 10.96 2.57 -23.90
CA ILE A 391 10.55 3.58 -24.88
C ILE A 391 11.65 4.65 -24.96
N THR A 392 12.32 4.74 -26.12
CA THR A 392 13.39 5.72 -26.41
C THR A 392 12.92 6.83 -27.34
N GLY A 393 11.77 6.67 -28.00
CA GLY A 393 11.20 7.68 -28.87
C GLY A 393 9.73 7.46 -29.17
N VAL A 394 9.04 8.53 -29.55
CA VAL A 394 7.64 8.56 -29.97
C VAL A 394 7.54 9.39 -31.24
N GLY A 395 7.16 8.76 -32.37
CA GLY A 395 7.32 9.38 -33.69
C GLY A 395 8.78 9.79 -33.94
N ASP A 396 8.97 11.03 -34.34
CA ASP A 396 10.29 11.60 -34.61
C ASP A 396 11.02 12.10 -33.34
N ARG A 397 10.34 12.11 -32.20
CA ARG A 397 10.87 12.70 -30.94
C ARG A 397 11.59 11.68 -30.10
N THR A 398 12.75 12.06 -29.57
CA THR A 398 13.46 11.29 -28.58
C THR A 398 12.81 11.51 -27.20
N VAL A 399 12.71 10.45 -26.39
CA VAL A 399 12.13 10.46 -25.06
C VAL A 399 13.23 10.41 -24.02
N GLY A 400 13.23 11.37 -23.09
CA GLY A 400 14.19 11.46 -21.99
C GLY A 400 13.75 10.78 -20.70
N GLY A 401 12.45 10.47 -20.56
CA GLY A 401 11.87 9.86 -19.36
C GLY A 401 10.35 9.71 -19.47
N THR A 402 9.70 9.25 -18.38
CA THR A 402 8.26 8.93 -18.35
C THR A 402 7.35 10.11 -18.71
N ALA A 403 7.65 11.30 -18.20
CA ALA A 403 6.86 12.50 -18.49
C ALA A 403 6.92 12.90 -19.96
N ASP A 404 8.11 12.75 -20.59
CA ASP A 404 8.30 13.05 -22.00
C ASP A 404 7.60 12.01 -22.88
N ALA A 405 7.69 10.72 -22.51
CA ALA A 405 6.99 9.63 -23.19
C ALA A 405 5.48 9.87 -23.20
N SER A 406 4.90 10.09 -22.03
CA SER A 406 3.45 10.31 -21.88
C SER A 406 2.97 11.55 -22.65
N ARG A 407 3.75 12.64 -22.64
CA ARG A 407 3.42 13.85 -23.39
C ARG A 407 3.46 13.62 -24.89
N ALA A 408 4.52 12.99 -25.37
CA ALA A 408 4.71 12.73 -26.81
C ALA A 408 3.65 11.77 -27.35
N ILE A 409 3.31 10.71 -26.60
CA ILE A 409 2.22 9.78 -26.92
C ILE A 409 0.90 10.55 -27.08
N ARG A 410 0.56 11.38 -26.13
CA ARG A 410 -0.67 12.18 -26.13
C ARG A 410 -0.73 13.16 -27.30
N GLU A 411 0.38 13.82 -27.58
CA GLU A 411 0.45 14.76 -28.73
C GLU A 411 0.25 14.02 -30.03
N GLN A 412 0.86 12.86 -30.19
CA GLN A 412 0.71 12.07 -31.42
C GLN A 412 -0.70 11.51 -31.61
N LEU A 413 -1.35 11.08 -30.49
CA LEU A 413 -2.75 10.63 -30.51
C LEU A 413 -3.75 11.72 -30.90
N LYS A 414 -3.41 13.00 -30.68
CA LYS A 414 -4.27 14.12 -31.14
C LYS A 414 -4.20 14.35 -32.63
N SER A 415 -3.11 13.96 -33.27
CA SER A 415 -2.83 14.21 -34.69
C SER A 415 -2.87 12.95 -35.57
N SER A 416 -2.87 11.77 -34.97
CA SER A 416 -2.80 10.48 -35.67
C SER A 416 -3.65 9.41 -34.94
N GLN A 417 -4.19 8.46 -35.72
CA GLN A 417 -4.94 7.32 -35.17
C GLN A 417 -4.03 6.23 -34.59
N ALA A 418 -2.73 6.35 -34.69
CA ALA A 418 -1.76 5.42 -34.14
C ALA A 418 -0.52 6.16 -33.63
N VAL A 419 0.12 5.59 -32.62
CA VAL A 419 1.38 6.08 -32.06
C VAL A 419 2.51 5.15 -32.50
N ALA A 420 3.54 5.72 -33.12
CA ALA A 420 4.76 4.99 -33.42
C ALA A 420 5.73 5.11 -32.27
N LEU A 421 5.99 4.00 -31.57
CA LEU A 421 6.94 3.91 -30.46
C LEU A 421 8.24 3.30 -30.95
N ARG A 422 9.35 3.96 -30.67
CA ARG A 422 10.68 3.37 -30.80
C ARG A 422 11.07 2.83 -29.42
N ILE A 423 11.24 1.52 -29.33
CA ILE A 423 11.57 0.83 -28.09
C ILE A 423 12.90 0.09 -28.21
N LEU A 424 13.56 -0.11 -27.09
CA LEU A 424 14.64 -1.10 -26.93
C LEU A 424 14.07 -2.33 -26.24
N ARG A 425 14.20 -3.48 -26.88
CA ARG A 425 13.86 -4.80 -26.31
C ARG A 425 15.10 -5.68 -26.36
N ASN A 426 15.57 -6.15 -25.24
CA ASN A 426 16.81 -6.95 -25.13
C ASN A 426 18.03 -6.29 -25.81
N GLY A 427 18.12 -4.95 -25.73
CA GLY A 427 19.20 -4.19 -26.37
C GLY A 427 18.98 -3.86 -27.86
N GLU A 428 17.99 -4.45 -28.55
CA GLU A 428 17.69 -4.22 -29.96
C GLU A 428 16.62 -3.14 -30.15
N PRO A 429 16.85 -2.13 -30.99
CA PRO A 429 15.87 -1.10 -31.31
C PRO A 429 14.80 -1.63 -32.26
N ILE A 430 13.53 -1.51 -31.89
CA ILE A 430 12.39 -1.86 -32.73
C ILE A 430 11.34 -0.75 -32.72
N PHE A 431 10.58 -0.63 -33.83
CA PHE A 431 9.43 0.26 -33.91
C PHE A 431 8.15 -0.55 -33.73
N VAL A 432 7.26 -0.06 -32.86
CA VAL A 432 5.94 -0.63 -32.58
C VAL A 432 4.89 0.44 -32.81
N ALA A 433 3.91 0.16 -33.68
CA ALA A 433 2.76 1.05 -33.85
C ALA A 433 1.60 0.58 -32.98
N VAL A 434 1.10 1.49 -32.17
CA VAL A 434 -0.02 1.23 -31.24
C VAL A 434 -1.20 2.11 -31.66
N ALA A 435 -2.32 1.47 -32.06
CA ALA A 435 -3.56 2.15 -32.40
C ALA A 435 -4.57 2.02 -31.25
N PRO A 436 -4.92 3.08 -30.53
CA PRO A 436 -5.96 3.02 -29.52
C PRO A 436 -7.32 2.87 -30.18
N GLY A 437 -8.00 1.75 -29.95
CA GLY A 437 -9.39 1.54 -30.38
C GLY A 437 -9.55 0.98 -31.79
N GLY A 438 -9.15 -0.28 -31.99
CA GLY A 438 -9.70 -1.15 -33.02
C GLY A 438 -10.71 -2.10 -32.42
N GLY A 439 -11.80 -1.60 -31.84
CA GLY A 439 -12.99 -2.37 -31.55
C GLY A 439 -13.82 -2.45 -32.83
N GLU A 440 -14.03 -3.70 -33.28
CA GLU A 440 -15.06 -4.14 -34.26
C GLU A 440 -15.31 -3.20 -35.45
N GLN A 441 -14.64 -3.43 -36.56
CA GLN A 441 -15.29 -3.28 -37.84
C GLN A 441 -16.18 -4.53 -38.05
N ASP A 442 -17.46 -4.35 -37.80
CA ASP A 442 -18.54 -5.19 -38.33
C ASP A 442 -18.44 -5.22 -39.86
N ASP A 443 -17.81 -6.25 -40.40
CA ASP A 443 -17.91 -6.57 -41.83
C ASP A 443 -19.28 -7.25 -42.06
N GLY A 444 -20.32 -6.43 -41.98
CA GLY A 444 -21.58 -6.72 -42.60
C GLY A 444 -21.43 -6.49 -44.11
N ASN A 445 -21.21 -7.56 -44.87
CA ASN A 445 -21.86 -7.67 -46.16
C ASN A 445 -21.61 -9.02 -46.87
N GLY A 446 -22.68 -9.65 -47.30
CA GLY A 446 -22.66 -10.66 -48.34
C GLY A 446 -23.66 -11.77 -48.10
#